data_b216a6665a8246075bd66bcf55a8a9cd
#
_entry.id   b216a6665a8246075bd66bcf55a8a9cd
#
_cell.length_a   1.000
_cell.length_b   1.000
_cell.length_c   1.000
_cell.angle_alpha   90.00
_cell.angle_beta   90.00
_cell.angle_gamma   90.00
#
_symmetry.space_group_name_H-M   'P 1'
#
loop_
_entity.id
_entity.type
_entity.pdbx_description
1 polymer ?
#
loop_
_entity_poly.entity_id
_entity_poly.type
_entity_poly.pdbx_seq_one_letter_code
_entity_poly.pdbx_strand_id
1 'polypeptide(L)'
;HVADGSLRPLLESVREDLKPAFTARFTRSAWMLEPRDGVRIELALDRGWIEAAGRRQAICEVGLELRSGGVADLFSVAGELQTELQLHPEAASKFQRGYRVLADESRQPVKALPIATDGGMTAVAAFRTVALACLNHLQSNEQGLRENDNPEFVHQARVAIRRLRSAIRVWKPRLPQDFVARFDPLWQALARQLGEARNWDVFTGETLPSIVAAFPESGVAARL
;
A
#
# COMPACT_ATOMS: atom_id res chain seq x y z
N HIS A 1 21.03 -10.39 -19.36
CA HIS A 1 22.38 -9.87 -19.66
C HIS A 1 22.88 -9.17 -18.39
N VAL A 2 23.81 -9.79 -17.66
CA VAL A 2 24.47 -9.16 -16.52
C VAL A 2 25.63 -8.34 -17.09
N ALA A 3 25.49 -7.02 -17.03
CA ALA A 3 26.48 -6.09 -17.56
C ALA A 3 27.74 -5.96 -16.66
N ASP A 4 27.64 -6.37 -15.40
CA ASP A 4 28.74 -6.29 -14.44
C ASP A 4 29.61 -7.55 -14.52
N GLY A 5 30.86 -7.38 -15.01
CA GLY A 5 31.81 -8.46 -15.15
C GLY A 5 32.21 -9.16 -13.84
N SER A 6 32.00 -8.51 -12.68
CA SER A 6 32.34 -9.07 -11.36
C SER A 6 31.36 -10.14 -10.89
N LEU A 7 30.09 -10.04 -11.29
CA LEU A 7 29.03 -10.99 -10.91
C LEU A 7 28.98 -12.22 -11.82
N ARG A 8 29.55 -12.14 -13.02
CA ARG A 8 29.51 -13.22 -14.02
C ARG A 8 30.12 -14.52 -13.52
N PRO A 9 31.37 -14.54 -12.98
CA PRO A 9 31.99 -15.77 -12.47
C PRO A 9 31.17 -16.41 -11.34
N LEU A 10 30.58 -15.58 -10.45
CA LEU A 10 29.72 -16.06 -9.37
C LEU A 10 28.45 -16.73 -9.93
N LEU A 11 27.80 -16.12 -10.90
CA LEU A 11 26.58 -16.68 -11.52
C LEU A 11 26.91 -17.95 -12.32
N GLU A 12 28.05 -18.01 -12.97
CA GLU A 12 28.53 -19.20 -13.69
C GLU A 12 28.80 -20.36 -12.71
N SER A 13 29.37 -20.08 -11.53
CA SER A 13 29.66 -21.12 -10.51
C SER A 13 28.40 -21.76 -9.88
N VAL A 14 27.26 -21.05 -9.86
CA VAL A 14 25.99 -21.53 -9.26
C VAL A 14 24.95 -21.86 -10.34
N ARG A 15 25.30 -21.81 -11.60
CA ARG A 15 24.37 -21.93 -12.73
C ARG A 15 23.52 -23.21 -12.69
N GLU A 16 24.14 -24.33 -12.36
CA GLU A 16 23.46 -25.64 -12.31
C GLU A 16 22.57 -25.80 -11.08
N ASP A 17 22.83 -25.02 -10.03
CA ASP A 17 22.03 -25.01 -8.79
C ASP A 17 20.86 -24.04 -8.85
N LEU A 18 20.80 -23.16 -9.86
CA LEU A 18 19.72 -22.21 -10.02
C LEU A 18 18.40 -22.93 -10.36
N LYS A 19 17.41 -22.74 -9.50
CA LYS A 19 16.04 -23.24 -9.71
C LYS A 19 15.05 -22.08 -9.69
N PRO A 20 13.96 -22.16 -10.48
CA PRO A 20 12.90 -21.18 -10.40
C PRO A 20 12.33 -21.12 -8.98
N ALA A 21 12.38 -19.95 -8.32
CA ALA A 21 11.77 -19.73 -7.01
C ALA A 21 10.24 -19.70 -7.13
N PHE A 22 9.73 -19.05 -8.16
CA PHE A 22 8.31 -18.99 -8.50
C PHE A 22 8.14 -18.72 -9.99
N THR A 23 6.92 -18.91 -10.49
CA THR A 23 6.55 -18.58 -11.87
C THR A 23 5.38 -17.61 -11.87
N ALA A 24 5.48 -16.51 -12.61
CA ALA A 24 4.37 -15.62 -12.91
C ALA A 24 3.96 -15.81 -14.38
N ARG A 25 2.71 -16.25 -14.59
CA ARG A 25 2.13 -16.42 -15.94
C ARG A 25 0.91 -15.53 -16.06
N PHE A 26 0.91 -14.64 -17.05
CA PHE A 26 -0.22 -13.78 -17.30
C PHE A 26 -0.32 -13.40 -18.77
N THR A 27 -1.53 -13.13 -19.20
CA THR A 27 -1.79 -12.49 -20.49
C THR A 27 -1.90 -11.00 -20.25
N ARG A 28 -1.18 -10.22 -21.06
CA ARG A 28 -1.26 -8.75 -21.07
C ARG A 28 -2.04 -8.29 -22.28
N SER A 29 -3.06 -7.50 -22.04
CA SER A 29 -3.71 -6.68 -23.06
C SER A 29 -3.31 -5.22 -22.82
N ALA A 30 -2.84 -4.53 -23.85
CA ALA A 30 -2.37 -3.16 -23.72
C ALA A 30 -3.07 -2.25 -24.73
N TRP A 31 -3.39 -1.03 -24.29
CA TRP A 31 -4.01 0.01 -25.10
C TRP A 31 -3.25 1.32 -24.90
N MET A 32 -3.19 2.11 -25.97
CA MET A 32 -2.66 3.46 -25.88
C MET A 32 -3.85 4.44 -25.74
N LEU A 33 -3.88 5.13 -24.62
CA LEU A 33 -4.86 6.17 -24.33
C LEU A 33 -4.26 7.53 -24.69
N GLU A 34 -5.06 8.39 -25.33
CA GLU A 34 -4.72 9.77 -25.66
C GLU A 34 -5.81 10.68 -25.08
N PRO A 35 -5.81 10.92 -23.75
CA PRO A 35 -6.89 11.67 -23.09
C PRO A 35 -6.97 13.14 -23.55
N ARG A 36 -5.88 13.71 -24.08
CA ARG A 36 -5.80 15.01 -24.74
C ARG A 36 -4.55 15.09 -25.60
N ASP A 37 -4.47 16.12 -26.45
CA ASP A 37 -3.33 16.33 -27.34
C ASP A 37 -1.98 16.32 -26.60
N GLY A 38 -1.03 15.55 -27.14
CA GLY A 38 0.33 15.43 -26.59
C GLY A 38 0.46 14.52 -25.37
N VAL A 39 -0.63 13.97 -24.83
CA VAL A 39 -0.61 13.02 -23.71
C VAL A 39 -0.84 11.60 -24.20
N ARG A 40 0.11 10.71 -23.90
CA ARG A 40 -0.02 9.29 -24.22
C ARG A 40 0.24 8.46 -22.99
N ILE A 41 -0.70 7.60 -22.65
CA ILE A 41 -0.66 6.72 -21.49
C ILE A 41 -0.93 5.29 -21.98
N GLU A 42 0.00 4.39 -21.71
CA GLU A 42 -0.25 2.96 -21.94
C GLU A 42 -1.04 2.41 -20.74
N LEU A 43 -2.19 1.83 -21.03
CA LEU A 43 -2.99 1.05 -20.10
C LEU A 43 -2.74 -0.42 -20.39
N ALA A 44 -2.28 -1.18 -19.40
CA ALA A 44 -2.05 -2.61 -19.51
C ALA A 44 -2.92 -3.37 -18.50
N LEU A 45 -3.68 -4.34 -18.96
CA LEU A 45 -4.42 -5.29 -18.13
C LEU A 45 -3.69 -6.63 -18.10
N ASP A 46 -3.21 -7.02 -16.93
CA ASP A 46 -2.58 -8.32 -16.69
C ASP A 46 -3.56 -9.28 -16.01
N ARG A 47 -3.78 -10.45 -16.62
CA ARG A 47 -4.61 -11.52 -16.04
C ARG A 47 -3.86 -12.84 -16.04
N GLY A 48 -3.80 -13.50 -14.89
CA GLY A 48 -3.07 -14.76 -14.76
C GLY A 48 -2.87 -15.17 -13.32
N TRP A 49 -1.70 -15.71 -13.02
CA TRP A 49 -1.36 -16.20 -11.67
C TRP A 49 0.15 -16.20 -11.41
N ILE A 50 0.47 -16.17 -10.13
CA ILE A 50 1.79 -16.48 -9.59
C ILE A 50 1.70 -17.85 -8.94
N GLU A 51 2.66 -18.72 -9.21
CA GLU A 51 2.73 -20.08 -8.71
C GLU A 51 4.08 -20.35 -8.06
N ALA A 52 4.06 -20.89 -6.83
CA ALA A 52 5.24 -21.33 -6.09
C ALA A 52 4.87 -22.48 -5.13
N ALA A 53 5.69 -23.51 -5.04
CA ALA A 53 5.51 -24.62 -4.10
C ALA A 53 4.10 -25.21 -4.09
N GLY A 54 3.46 -25.35 -5.27
CA GLY A 54 2.10 -25.89 -5.42
C GLY A 54 0.96 -24.93 -5.05
N ARG A 55 1.27 -23.70 -4.63
CA ARG A 55 0.30 -22.65 -4.30
C ARG A 55 0.15 -21.66 -5.44
N ARG A 56 -1.02 -21.04 -5.54
CA ARG A 56 -1.31 -20.05 -6.59
C ARG A 56 -1.94 -18.79 -6.02
N GLN A 57 -1.52 -17.64 -6.54
CA GLN A 57 -2.14 -16.34 -6.31
C GLN A 57 -2.58 -15.75 -7.66
N ALA A 58 -3.83 -15.30 -7.75
CA ALA A 58 -4.34 -14.66 -8.96
C ALA A 58 -3.65 -13.32 -9.24
N ILE A 59 -3.50 -13.01 -10.52
CA ILE A 59 -3.14 -11.70 -11.05
C ILE A 59 -4.36 -11.19 -11.81
N CYS A 60 -4.88 -10.04 -11.41
CA CYS A 60 -5.85 -9.25 -12.16
C CYS A 60 -5.57 -7.80 -11.81
N GLU A 61 -4.73 -7.14 -12.62
CA GLU A 61 -4.25 -5.81 -12.30
C GLU A 61 -4.17 -4.93 -13.55
N VAL A 62 -4.44 -3.64 -13.36
CA VAL A 62 -4.27 -2.59 -14.36
C VAL A 62 -3.01 -1.81 -14.04
N GLY A 63 -2.13 -1.66 -15.02
CA GLY A 63 -0.97 -0.79 -14.98
C GLY A 63 -1.17 0.41 -15.89
N LEU A 64 -0.76 1.58 -15.44
CA LEU A 64 -0.70 2.80 -16.26
C LEU A 64 0.75 3.25 -16.38
N GLU A 65 1.20 3.50 -17.61
CA GLU A 65 2.55 3.98 -17.87
C GLU A 65 2.50 5.25 -18.73
N LEU A 66 3.04 6.35 -18.20
CA LEU A 66 3.12 7.61 -18.91
C LEU A 66 4.17 7.52 -20.02
N ARG A 67 3.74 7.65 -21.28
CA ARG A 67 4.63 7.68 -22.46
C ARG A 67 4.98 9.10 -22.87
N SER A 68 4.01 10.03 -22.78
CA SER A 68 4.20 11.48 -22.96
C SER A 68 3.16 12.26 -22.19
N GLY A 69 3.45 13.52 -21.84
CA GLY A 69 2.58 14.39 -21.06
C GLY A 69 3.09 14.59 -19.64
N GLY A 70 2.20 14.94 -18.72
CA GLY A 70 2.52 15.21 -17.31
C GLY A 70 2.04 14.12 -16.38
N VAL A 71 2.69 13.98 -15.22
CA VAL A 71 2.29 13.05 -14.15
C VAL A 71 0.84 13.32 -13.69
N ALA A 72 0.39 14.59 -13.74
CA ALA A 72 -0.99 14.95 -13.41
C ALA A 72 -2.01 14.27 -14.33
N ASP A 73 -1.69 14.11 -15.62
CA ASP A 73 -2.56 13.43 -16.59
C ASP A 73 -2.69 11.94 -16.25
N LEU A 74 -1.59 11.30 -15.85
CA LEU A 74 -1.59 9.90 -15.40
C LEU A 74 -2.52 9.71 -14.19
N PHE A 75 -2.42 10.59 -13.19
CA PHE A 75 -3.27 10.51 -12.00
C PHE A 75 -4.74 10.87 -12.28
N SER A 76 -5.02 11.72 -13.28
CA SER A 76 -6.40 11.99 -13.72
C SER A 76 -7.05 10.71 -14.26
N VAL A 77 -6.39 10.04 -15.21
CA VAL A 77 -6.88 8.77 -15.78
C VAL A 77 -6.98 7.68 -14.70
N ALA A 78 -6.01 7.59 -13.79
CA ALA A 78 -6.06 6.63 -12.68
C ALA A 78 -7.29 6.88 -11.77
N GLY A 79 -7.60 8.14 -11.47
CA GLY A 79 -8.77 8.52 -10.67
C GLY A 79 -10.09 8.19 -11.34
N GLU A 80 -10.22 8.43 -12.64
CA GLU A 80 -11.40 8.04 -13.42
C GLU A 80 -11.60 6.51 -13.40
N LEU A 81 -10.55 5.75 -13.70
CA LEU A 81 -10.61 4.28 -13.67
C LEU A 81 -10.95 3.75 -12.27
N GLN A 82 -10.41 4.35 -11.22
CA GLN A 82 -10.69 3.96 -9.85
C GLN A 82 -12.15 4.18 -9.48
N THR A 83 -12.75 5.27 -9.94
CA THR A 83 -14.16 5.59 -9.69
C THR A 83 -15.09 4.60 -10.38
N GLU A 84 -14.80 4.25 -11.63
CA GLU A 84 -15.65 3.39 -12.45
C GLU A 84 -15.49 1.88 -12.11
N LEU A 85 -14.28 1.45 -11.77
CA LEU A 85 -13.93 0.03 -11.66
C LEU A 85 -13.62 -0.42 -10.23
N GLN A 86 -13.77 0.44 -9.22
CA GLN A 86 -13.43 0.15 -7.82
C GLN A 86 -12.01 -0.44 -7.65
N LEU A 87 -11.06 0.08 -8.39
CA LEU A 87 -9.67 -0.36 -8.35
C LEU A 87 -9.00 0.10 -7.05
N HIS A 88 -8.05 -0.71 -6.60
CA HIS A 88 -7.25 -0.42 -5.42
C HIS A 88 -5.77 -0.42 -5.77
N PRO A 89 -4.96 0.50 -5.25
CA PRO A 89 -3.53 0.50 -5.46
C PRO A 89 -2.88 -0.80 -4.96
N GLU A 90 -2.03 -1.42 -5.79
CA GLU A 90 -1.19 -2.54 -5.38
C GLU A 90 0.25 -2.05 -5.15
N ALA A 91 0.68 -2.08 -3.89
CA ALA A 91 2.01 -1.63 -3.52
C ALA A 91 3.10 -2.71 -3.75
N ALA A 92 2.71 -3.98 -3.82
CA ALA A 92 3.65 -5.09 -3.98
C ALA A 92 3.82 -5.47 -5.45
N SER A 93 5.05 -5.52 -5.93
CA SER A 93 5.36 -6.04 -7.24
C SER A 93 5.01 -7.54 -7.36
N LYS A 94 4.81 -8.04 -8.61
CA LYS A 94 4.66 -9.48 -8.87
C LYS A 94 5.80 -10.30 -8.28
N PHE A 95 7.01 -9.75 -8.29
CA PHE A 95 8.20 -10.37 -7.69
C PHE A 95 8.07 -10.53 -6.17
N GLN A 96 7.70 -9.49 -5.44
CA GLN A 96 7.46 -9.56 -3.99
C GLN A 96 6.32 -10.50 -3.64
N ARG A 97 5.25 -10.49 -4.44
CA ARG A 97 4.13 -11.43 -4.29
C ARG A 97 4.56 -12.87 -4.52
N GLY A 98 5.45 -13.12 -5.51
CA GLY A 98 6.00 -14.44 -5.78
C GLY A 98 6.76 -15.04 -4.59
N TYR A 99 7.57 -14.24 -3.93
CA TYR A 99 8.28 -14.70 -2.71
C TYR A 99 7.33 -14.96 -1.54
N ARG A 100 6.27 -14.17 -1.37
CA ARG A 100 5.25 -14.47 -0.34
C ARG A 100 4.53 -15.80 -0.59
N VAL A 101 4.17 -16.05 -1.86
CA VAL A 101 3.55 -17.34 -2.24
C VAL A 101 4.50 -18.50 -1.98
N LEU A 102 5.81 -18.32 -2.27
CA LEU A 102 6.83 -19.34 -2.01
C LEU A 102 6.98 -19.63 -0.52
N ALA A 103 7.07 -18.57 0.31
CA ALA A 103 7.27 -18.68 1.76
C ALA A 103 6.00 -19.10 2.52
N ASP A 104 4.84 -19.18 1.86
CA ASP A 104 3.53 -19.39 2.50
C ASP A 104 3.24 -18.32 3.58
N GLU A 105 3.72 -17.13 3.33
CA GLU A 105 3.57 -16.05 4.27
C GLU A 105 2.24 -15.32 4.04
N SER A 106 1.41 -15.28 5.07
CA SER A 106 0.30 -14.33 5.14
C SER A 106 0.86 -12.91 5.15
N ARG A 107 0.10 -11.98 4.60
CA ARG A 107 0.46 -10.55 4.65
C ARG A 107 0.63 -10.12 6.11
N GLN A 108 1.77 -9.52 6.42
CA GLN A 108 2.06 -9.01 7.75
C GLN A 108 1.87 -7.48 7.79
N PRO A 109 1.39 -6.93 8.92
CA PRO A 109 1.32 -5.49 9.12
C PRO A 109 2.70 -4.85 9.03
N VAL A 110 2.79 -3.77 8.25
CA VAL A 110 4.03 -3.02 8.07
C VAL A 110 4.09 -1.88 9.08
N LYS A 111 5.13 -1.85 9.89
CA LYS A 111 5.35 -0.80 10.89
C LYS A 111 5.95 0.46 10.27
N ALA A 112 5.70 1.60 10.90
CA ALA A 112 6.30 2.87 10.51
C ALA A 112 7.82 2.84 10.63
N LEU A 113 8.51 3.25 9.58
CA LEU A 113 9.96 3.41 9.58
C LEU A 113 10.35 4.85 10.00
N PRO A 114 11.56 5.04 10.53
CA PRO A 114 12.15 6.37 10.68
C PRO A 114 12.21 7.08 9.32
N ILE A 115 11.95 8.38 9.33
CA ILE A 115 12.00 9.20 8.13
C ILE A 115 13.25 10.07 8.20
N ALA A 116 14.19 9.83 7.30
CA ALA A 116 15.38 10.66 7.18
C ALA A 116 15.01 11.98 6.50
N THR A 117 15.33 13.08 7.17
CA THR A 117 15.28 14.44 6.61
C THR A 117 16.65 15.05 6.72
N ASP A 118 17.02 15.86 5.74
CA ASP A 118 18.29 16.56 5.71
C ASP A 118 18.07 18.05 6.05
N GLY A 119 18.99 18.64 6.82
CA GLY A 119 18.96 20.06 7.20
C GLY A 119 19.06 21.03 6.01
N GLY A 120 19.54 20.58 4.84
CA GLY A 120 19.56 21.33 3.59
C GLY A 120 18.24 21.34 2.81
N MET A 121 17.25 20.55 3.21
CA MET A 121 15.95 20.51 2.54
C MET A 121 15.17 21.80 2.74
N THR A 122 14.46 22.23 1.68
CA THR A 122 13.40 23.24 1.86
C THR A 122 12.26 22.68 2.70
N ALA A 123 11.49 23.55 3.36
CA ALA A 123 10.33 23.14 4.16
C ALA A 123 9.33 22.29 3.35
N VAL A 124 9.09 22.64 2.09
CA VAL A 124 8.19 21.90 1.18
C VAL A 124 8.78 20.54 0.81
N ALA A 125 10.07 20.44 0.54
CA ALA A 125 10.73 19.19 0.26
C ALA A 125 10.69 18.25 1.48
N ALA A 126 10.97 18.76 2.68
CA ALA A 126 10.88 17.99 3.91
C ALA A 126 9.44 17.50 4.17
N PHE A 127 8.44 18.37 4.01
CA PHE A 127 7.04 17.97 4.10
C PHE A 127 6.70 16.84 3.09
N ARG A 128 7.12 16.99 1.83
CA ARG A 128 6.87 15.98 0.79
C ARG A 128 7.47 14.63 1.17
N THR A 129 8.71 14.60 1.65
CA THR A 129 9.38 13.38 2.12
C THR A 129 8.59 12.71 3.24
N VAL A 130 8.17 13.47 4.25
CA VAL A 130 7.39 12.96 5.38
C VAL A 130 6.01 12.47 4.92
N ALA A 131 5.32 13.26 4.09
CA ALA A 131 3.98 12.93 3.61
C ALA A 131 4.00 11.64 2.76
N LEU A 132 4.95 11.51 1.83
CA LEU A 132 5.11 10.30 1.01
C LEU A 132 5.44 9.06 1.85
N ALA A 133 6.29 9.19 2.86
CA ALA A 133 6.57 8.09 3.78
C ALA A 133 5.33 7.65 4.58
N CYS A 134 4.49 8.59 5.00
CA CYS A 134 3.23 8.28 5.66
C CYS A 134 2.22 7.61 4.72
N LEU A 135 2.12 8.08 3.47
CA LEU A 135 1.24 7.48 2.45
C LEU A 135 1.71 6.08 2.07
N ASN A 136 3.01 5.86 1.89
CA ASN A 136 3.56 4.53 1.64
C ASN A 136 3.26 3.56 2.80
N HIS A 137 3.37 4.04 4.04
CA HIS A 137 3.04 3.26 5.23
C HIS A 137 1.54 2.89 5.25
N LEU A 138 0.64 3.83 4.91
CA LEU A 138 -0.79 3.55 4.78
C LEU A 138 -1.07 2.50 3.70
N GLN A 139 -0.57 2.71 2.49
CA GLN A 139 -0.78 1.82 1.34
C GLN A 139 -0.25 0.41 1.59
N SER A 140 0.90 0.28 2.29
CA SER A 140 1.46 -1.03 2.65
C SER A 140 0.55 -1.85 3.57
N ASN A 141 -0.36 -1.20 4.31
CA ASN A 141 -1.31 -1.85 5.20
C ASN A 141 -2.74 -1.94 4.61
N GLU A 142 -3.05 -1.19 3.55
CA GLU A 142 -4.41 -1.05 3.01
C GLU A 142 -5.02 -2.38 2.57
N GLN A 143 -4.28 -3.22 1.87
CA GLN A 143 -4.80 -4.52 1.45
C GLN A 143 -5.06 -5.44 2.65
N GLY A 144 -4.20 -5.40 3.68
CA GLY A 144 -4.43 -6.15 4.92
C GLY A 144 -5.68 -5.71 5.67
N LEU A 145 -6.01 -4.41 5.62
CA LEU A 145 -7.27 -3.88 6.17
C LEU A 145 -8.53 -4.51 5.56
N ARG A 146 -8.45 -4.93 4.30
CA ARG A 146 -9.60 -5.48 3.56
C ARG A 146 -9.68 -6.99 3.58
N GLU A 147 -8.55 -7.66 3.70
CA GLU A 147 -8.42 -9.09 3.47
C GLU A 147 -8.06 -9.87 4.73
N ASN A 148 -7.86 -9.20 5.86
CA ASN A 148 -7.33 -9.84 7.06
C ASN A 148 -7.97 -9.27 8.33
N ASP A 149 -8.31 -10.14 9.27
CA ASP A 149 -8.94 -9.78 10.55
C ASP A 149 -7.92 -9.34 11.62
N ASN A 150 -6.62 -9.27 11.28
CA ASN A 150 -5.61 -8.82 12.23
C ASN A 150 -5.74 -7.31 12.52
N PRO A 151 -6.12 -6.93 13.75
CA PRO A 151 -6.36 -5.53 14.14
C PRO A 151 -5.11 -4.64 14.04
N GLU A 152 -3.94 -5.25 13.92
CA GLU A 152 -2.70 -4.50 13.76
C GLU A 152 -2.65 -3.73 12.42
N PHE A 153 -3.34 -4.21 11.35
CA PHE A 153 -3.46 -3.43 10.11
C PHE A 153 -4.20 -2.11 10.34
N VAL A 154 -5.30 -2.15 11.10
CA VAL A 154 -6.06 -0.93 11.49
C VAL A 154 -5.17 -0.02 12.32
N HIS A 155 -4.43 -0.59 13.28
CA HIS A 155 -3.50 0.17 14.11
C HIS A 155 -2.44 0.88 13.28
N GLN A 156 -1.77 0.19 12.34
CA GLN A 156 -0.71 0.76 11.52
C GLN A 156 -1.23 1.80 10.50
N ALA A 157 -2.40 1.58 9.91
CA ALA A 157 -3.05 2.59 9.07
C ALA A 157 -3.39 3.86 9.87
N ARG A 158 -3.91 3.72 11.08
CA ARG A 158 -4.17 4.83 12.01
C ARG A 158 -2.89 5.58 12.37
N VAL A 159 -1.78 4.86 12.62
CA VAL A 159 -0.47 5.48 12.88
C VAL A 159 -0.02 6.30 11.67
N ALA A 160 -0.15 5.77 10.45
CA ALA A 160 0.21 6.46 9.21
C ALA A 160 -0.57 7.78 9.04
N ILE A 161 -1.89 7.74 9.18
CA ILE A 161 -2.76 8.92 9.05
C ILE A 161 -2.49 9.94 10.16
N ARG A 162 -2.28 9.51 11.40
CA ARG A 162 -1.94 10.40 12.51
C ARG A 162 -0.63 11.16 12.25
N ARG A 163 0.40 10.46 11.74
CA ARG A 163 1.69 11.06 11.38
C ARG A 163 1.52 12.07 10.23
N LEU A 164 0.77 11.70 9.18
CA LEU A 164 0.48 12.59 8.04
C LEU A 164 -0.23 13.87 8.49
N ARG A 165 -1.28 13.75 9.32
CA ARG A 165 -2.01 14.91 9.85
C ARG A 165 -1.14 15.77 10.77
N SER A 166 -0.27 15.16 11.54
CA SER A 166 0.72 15.93 12.34
C SER A 166 1.69 16.68 11.45
N ALA A 167 2.16 16.07 10.35
CA ALA A 167 2.98 16.73 9.36
C ALA A 167 2.25 17.92 8.72
N ILE A 168 1.02 17.73 8.23
CA ILE A 168 0.20 18.83 7.67
C ILE A 168 0.10 19.98 8.68
N ARG A 169 -0.18 19.71 9.95
CA ARG A 169 -0.31 20.73 11.00
C ARG A 169 1.01 21.51 11.21
N VAL A 170 2.14 20.82 11.29
CA VAL A 170 3.46 21.45 11.48
C VAL A 170 3.84 22.34 10.30
N TRP A 171 3.61 21.87 9.08
CA TRP A 171 3.99 22.61 7.87
C TRP A 171 2.89 23.53 7.32
N LYS A 172 1.71 23.57 7.93
CA LYS A 172 0.55 24.38 7.49
C LYS A 172 0.90 25.80 7.04
N PRO A 173 1.76 26.56 7.77
CA PRO A 173 2.12 27.93 7.36
C PRO A 173 2.95 28.01 6.07
N ARG A 174 3.48 26.88 5.60
CA ARG A 174 4.34 26.78 4.40
C ARG A 174 3.69 26.05 3.24
N LEU A 175 2.49 25.48 3.46
CA LEU A 175 1.74 24.75 2.45
C LEU A 175 0.74 25.68 1.75
N PRO A 176 0.41 25.44 0.46
CA PRO A 176 -0.66 26.14 -0.21
C PRO A 176 -1.98 25.97 0.54
N GLN A 177 -2.73 27.05 0.69
CA GLN A 177 -3.98 27.06 1.46
C GLN A 177 -5.06 26.15 0.82
N ASP A 178 -5.15 26.14 -0.50
CA ASP A 178 -6.03 25.28 -1.28
C ASP A 178 -5.73 23.80 -1.06
N PHE A 179 -4.44 23.42 -1.01
CA PHE A 179 -4.03 22.06 -0.66
C PHE A 179 -4.53 21.67 0.73
N VAL A 180 -4.30 22.52 1.74
CA VAL A 180 -4.72 22.22 3.12
C VAL A 180 -6.24 22.16 3.22
N ALA A 181 -6.95 23.11 2.60
CA ALA A 181 -8.41 23.14 2.62
C ALA A 181 -9.03 21.93 1.93
N ARG A 182 -8.40 21.42 0.87
CA ARG A 182 -8.87 20.24 0.14
C ARG A 182 -8.61 18.92 0.87
N PHE A 183 -7.41 18.73 1.42
CA PHE A 183 -6.96 17.41 1.87
C PHE A 183 -7.08 17.19 3.38
N ASP A 184 -6.92 18.21 4.24
CA ASP A 184 -6.97 18.01 5.70
C ASP A 184 -8.33 17.46 6.17
N PRO A 185 -9.49 17.92 5.68
CA PRO A 185 -10.79 17.34 6.06
C PRO A 185 -10.95 15.88 5.67
N LEU A 186 -10.41 15.46 4.51
CA LEU A 186 -10.47 14.08 4.04
C LEU A 186 -9.65 13.15 4.95
N TRP A 187 -8.42 13.57 5.29
CA TRP A 187 -7.58 12.83 6.23
C TRP A 187 -8.16 12.81 7.65
N GLN A 188 -8.87 13.86 8.04
CA GLN A 188 -9.57 13.89 9.33
C GLN A 188 -10.73 12.88 9.36
N ALA A 189 -11.52 12.81 8.30
CA ALA A 189 -12.61 11.85 8.19
C ALA A 189 -12.09 10.40 8.24
N LEU A 190 -11.05 10.08 7.47
CA LEU A 190 -10.43 8.76 7.49
C LEU A 190 -9.83 8.42 8.88
N ALA A 191 -9.16 9.39 9.52
CA ALA A 191 -8.61 9.21 10.87
C ALA A 191 -9.71 8.88 11.91
N ARG A 192 -10.90 9.47 11.77
CA ARG A 192 -12.05 9.18 12.64
C ARG A 192 -12.54 7.76 12.44
N GLN A 193 -12.77 7.34 11.18
CA GLN A 193 -13.22 5.98 10.86
C GLN A 193 -12.26 4.91 11.37
N LEU A 194 -10.95 5.08 11.10
CA LEU A 194 -9.92 4.18 11.62
C LEU A 194 -9.83 4.21 13.16
N GLY A 195 -10.18 5.36 13.78
CA GLY A 195 -10.25 5.51 15.23
C GLY A 195 -11.38 4.72 15.83
N GLU A 196 -12.54 4.78 15.23
CA GLU A 196 -13.74 4.01 15.64
C GLU A 196 -13.47 2.50 15.52
N ALA A 197 -12.94 2.04 14.38
CA ALA A 197 -12.55 0.65 14.19
C ALA A 197 -11.56 0.18 15.28
N ARG A 198 -10.48 0.93 15.51
CA ARG A 198 -9.49 0.57 16.54
C ARG A 198 -10.07 0.58 17.96
N ASN A 199 -11.00 1.45 18.27
CA ASN A 199 -11.65 1.43 19.59
C ASN A 199 -12.44 0.13 19.80
N TRP A 200 -13.10 -0.38 18.75
CA TRP A 200 -13.76 -1.69 18.80
C TRP A 200 -12.76 -2.82 18.96
N ASP A 201 -11.65 -2.81 18.22
CA ASP A 201 -10.59 -3.82 18.37
C ASP A 201 -10.05 -3.89 19.79
N VAL A 202 -9.76 -2.72 20.41
CA VAL A 202 -9.27 -2.65 21.79
C VAL A 202 -10.35 -3.11 22.76
N PHE A 203 -11.60 -2.69 22.54
CA PHE A 203 -12.70 -3.11 23.40
C PHE A 203 -12.89 -4.63 23.37
N THR A 204 -13.00 -5.21 22.18
CA THR A 204 -13.25 -6.66 22.02
C THR A 204 -12.05 -7.51 22.38
N GLY A 205 -10.82 -7.05 22.08
CA GLY A 205 -9.58 -7.82 22.30
C GLY A 205 -8.98 -7.66 23.69
N GLU A 206 -9.17 -6.54 24.36
CA GLU A 206 -8.51 -6.22 25.63
C GLU A 206 -9.49 -5.98 26.78
N THR A 207 -10.50 -5.12 26.56
CA THR A 207 -11.41 -4.69 27.64
C THR A 207 -12.48 -5.75 27.95
N LEU A 208 -13.15 -6.24 26.92
CA LEU A 208 -14.25 -7.20 27.07
C LEU A 208 -13.83 -8.50 27.72
N PRO A 209 -12.69 -9.15 27.35
CA PRO A 209 -12.22 -10.37 28.03
C PRO A 209 -12.00 -10.17 29.52
N SER A 210 -11.48 -9.01 29.92
CA SER A 210 -11.29 -8.67 31.33
C SER A 210 -12.61 -8.52 32.08
N ILE A 211 -13.63 -7.91 31.45
CA ILE A 211 -14.98 -7.77 32.02
C ILE A 211 -15.64 -9.14 32.14
N VAL A 212 -15.59 -9.97 31.10
CA VAL A 212 -16.16 -11.32 31.13
C VAL A 212 -15.51 -12.18 32.22
N ALA A 213 -14.18 -12.09 32.38
CA ALA A 213 -13.47 -12.80 33.44
C ALA A 213 -13.87 -12.33 34.84
N ALA A 214 -14.13 -11.02 35.02
CA ALA A 214 -14.57 -10.46 36.32
C ALA A 214 -16.03 -10.76 36.65
N PHE A 215 -16.88 -10.97 35.64
CA PHE A 215 -18.33 -11.19 35.79
C PHE A 215 -18.81 -12.39 34.97
N PRO A 216 -18.38 -13.62 35.29
CA PRO A 216 -18.65 -14.82 34.48
C PRO A 216 -20.16 -15.16 34.39
N GLU A 217 -20.93 -14.79 35.40
CA GLU A 217 -22.40 -15.08 35.50
C GLU A 217 -23.28 -14.08 34.73
N SER A 218 -22.70 -13.00 34.18
CA SER A 218 -23.49 -11.90 33.60
C SER A 218 -24.09 -12.20 32.23
N GLY A 219 -23.69 -13.28 31.56
CA GLY A 219 -24.13 -13.63 30.19
C GLY A 219 -23.72 -12.57 29.12
N VAL A 220 -22.82 -11.66 29.45
CA VAL A 220 -22.37 -10.58 28.53
C VAL A 220 -21.75 -11.17 27.28
N ALA A 221 -20.98 -12.26 27.40
CA ALA A 221 -20.35 -12.92 26.26
C ALA A 221 -21.35 -13.54 25.26
N ALA A 222 -22.60 -13.80 25.67
CA ALA A 222 -23.63 -14.39 24.82
C ALA A 222 -24.49 -13.34 24.08
N ARG A 223 -24.30 -12.05 24.36
CA ARG A 223 -25.12 -10.95 23.83
C ARG A 223 -24.39 -10.00 22.89
N LEU A 224 -23.11 -10.24 22.65
CA LEU A 224 -22.23 -9.52 21.72
C LEU A 224 -21.79 -10.39 20.56
#